data_c582c76f3a8e5b5bf34b305c3f9fdcc8
#
_entry.id   c582c76f3a8e5b5bf34b305c3f9fdcc8
#
_cell.length_a   1.000
_cell.length_b   1.000
_cell.length_c   1.000
_cell.angle_alpha   90.00
_cell.angle_beta   90.00
_cell.angle_gamma   90.00
#
_symmetry.space_group_name_H-M   'P 1'
#
loop_
_entity.id
_entity.type
_entity.pdbx_description
1 polymer ?
#
loop_
_entity_poly.entity_id
_entity_poly.type
_entity_poly.pdbx_seq_one_letter_code
_entity_poly.pdbx_strand_id
1 'polypeptide(L)'
;MLSENQVKMAFEYACKLDVFSIKPGNVLIDYPAYGMTHKDFLQSSMACSDIVCEHNMDIGKKILECVKASIDVVGCNTNLGIILLCVPIIEAIYLDKEHKFRQSNLKNVLDGINVKQ
;
A
#
# COMPACT_ATOMS: atom_id res chain seq x y z
N MET A 1 2.96 -18.41 -9.70
CA MET A 1 2.97 -17.02 -10.22
C MET A 1 1.78 -16.23 -9.69
N LEU A 2 2.05 -15.09 -9.07
CA LEU A 2 0.98 -14.25 -8.52
C LEU A 2 0.30 -13.45 -9.63
N SER A 3 -1.02 -13.58 -9.74
CA SER A 3 -1.80 -12.74 -10.64
C SER A 3 -2.01 -11.35 -10.03
N GLU A 4 -2.39 -10.40 -10.87
CA GLU A 4 -2.71 -9.05 -10.42
C GLU A 4 -3.84 -9.06 -9.37
N ASN A 5 -4.84 -9.91 -9.57
CA ASN A 5 -5.94 -10.05 -8.63
C ASN A 5 -5.48 -10.64 -7.29
N GLN A 6 -4.55 -11.59 -7.31
CA GLN A 6 -3.98 -12.15 -6.07
C GLN A 6 -3.18 -11.10 -5.31
N VAL A 7 -2.43 -10.25 -6.01
CA VAL A 7 -1.69 -9.14 -5.38
C VAL A 7 -2.66 -8.15 -4.75
N LYS A 8 -3.74 -7.82 -5.45
CA LYS A 8 -4.78 -6.92 -4.92
C LYS A 8 -5.40 -7.48 -3.64
N MET A 9 -5.76 -8.75 -3.65
CA MET A 9 -6.35 -9.39 -2.47
C MET A 9 -5.37 -9.45 -1.30
N ALA A 10 -4.10 -9.72 -1.59
CA ALA A 10 -3.06 -9.74 -0.56
C ALA A 10 -2.87 -8.35 0.06
N PHE A 11 -2.88 -7.30 -0.75
CA PHE A 11 -2.78 -5.92 -0.26
C PHE A 11 -3.96 -5.58 0.65
N GLU A 12 -5.19 -5.88 0.21
CA GLU A 12 -6.40 -5.60 1.01
C GLU A 12 -6.37 -6.37 2.33
N TYR A 13 -5.90 -7.62 2.31
CA TYR A 13 -5.77 -8.43 3.53
C TYR A 13 -4.72 -7.84 4.47
N ALA A 14 -3.58 -7.40 3.93
CA ALA A 14 -2.53 -6.77 4.73
C ALA A 14 -3.04 -5.49 5.40
N CYS A 15 -3.84 -4.70 4.70
CA CYS A 15 -4.45 -3.48 5.26
C CYS A 15 -5.38 -3.81 6.42
N LYS A 16 -6.19 -4.86 6.29
CA LYS A 16 -7.07 -5.31 7.37
C LYS A 16 -6.26 -5.74 8.59
N LEU A 17 -5.21 -6.53 8.40
CA LEU A 17 -4.35 -6.96 9.49
C LEU A 17 -3.69 -5.79 10.19
N ASP A 18 -3.24 -4.79 9.43
CA ASP A 18 -2.61 -3.60 10.00
C ASP A 18 -3.58 -2.82 10.87
N VAL A 19 -4.81 -2.62 10.39
CA VAL A 19 -5.84 -1.86 11.12
C VAL A 19 -6.23 -2.55 12.43
N PHE A 20 -6.34 -3.87 12.42
CA PHE A 20 -6.77 -4.63 13.60
C PHE A 20 -5.63 -5.01 14.54
N SER A 21 -4.38 -4.68 14.20
CA SER A 21 -3.23 -4.91 15.08
C SER A 21 -3.09 -3.77 16.07
N ILE A 22 -2.74 -4.11 17.32
CA ILE A 22 -2.47 -3.11 18.35
C ILE A 22 -1.00 -2.68 18.21
N LYS A 23 -0.80 -1.42 17.78
CA LYS A 23 0.53 -0.84 17.59
C LYS A 23 0.52 0.63 18.00
N PRO A 24 1.66 1.17 18.48
CA PRO A 24 1.75 2.61 18.74
C PRO A 24 1.43 3.42 17.48
N GLY A 25 0.58 4.41 17.59
CA GLY A 25 0.17 5.25 16.47
C GLY A 25 -0.92 4.68 15.58
N ASN A 26 -1.33 3.43 15.79
CA ASN A 26 -2.45 2.85 15.02
C ASN A 26 -3.78 3.26 15.59
N VAL A 27 -4.81 3.23 14.73
CA VAL A 27 -6.19 3.37 15.15
C VAL A 27 -6.66 2.05 15.75
N LEU A 28 -7.19 2.10 16.96
CA LEU A 28 -7.84 0.95 17.58
C LEU A 28 -9.32 0.96 17.23
N ILE A 29 -9.93 -0.22 17.20
CA ILE A 29 -11.36 -0.36 16.85
C ILE A 29 -12.23 0.52 17.75
N ASP A 30 -11.94 0.54 19.05
CA ASP A 30 -12.73 1.26 20.05
C ASP A 30 -12.18 2.65 20.38
N TYR A 31 -11.00 3.02 19.87
CA TYR A 31 -10.33 4.27 20.22
C TYR A 31 -9.73 4.92 18.98
N PRO A 32 -10.57 5.60 18.17
CA PRO A 32 -10.08 6.28 16.97
C PRO A 32 -9.08 7.37 17.33
N ALA A 33 -7.97 7.43 16.59
CA ALA A 33 -6.96 8.48 16.76
C ALA A 33 -7.23 9.63 15.79
N TYR A 34 -7.14 10.87 16.27
CA TYR A 34 -7.23 12.08 15.44
C TYR A 34 -8.50 12.15 14.59
N GLY A 35 -9.62 11.61 15.09
CA GLY A 35 -10.89 11.65 14.38
C GLY A 35 -11.04 10.61 13.27
N MET A 36 -10.03 9.77 13.05
CA MET A 36 -10.10 8.70 12.05
C MET A 36 -10.57 7.40 12.71
N THR A 37 -11.37 6.61 11.96
CA THR A 37 -11.87 5.33 12.42
C THR A 37 -11.24 4.19 11.63
N HIS A 38 -11.39 2.95 12.13
CA HIS A 38 -10.92 1.77 11.40
C HIS A 38 -11.63 1.65 10.03
N LYS A 39 -12.87 2.14 9.92
CA LYS A 39 -13.62 2.15 8.65
C LYS A 39 -12.96 3.07 7.63
N ASP A 40 -12.44 4.22 8.07
CA ASP A 40 -11.73 5.14 7.19
C ASP A 40 -10.49 4.48 6.59
N PHE A 41 -9.73 3.75 7.40
CA PHE A 41 -8.56 3.03 6.93
C PHE A 41 -8.92 1.94 5.94
N LEU A 42 -9.99 1.18 6.19
CA LEU A 42 -10.44 0.13 5.28
C LEU A 42 -10.95 0.70 3.96
N GLN A 43 -11.73 1.78 4.01
CA GLN A 43 -12.23 2.42 2.79
C GLN A 43 -11.09 2.98 1.93
N SER A 44 -10.10 3.63 2.55
CA SER A 44 -8.98 4.15 1.79
C SER A 44 -8.11 3.03 1.22
N SER A 45 -7.96 1.90 1.91
CA SER A 45 -7.20 0.76 1.37
C SER A 45 -7.90 0.17 0.15
N MET A 46 -9.22 0.10 0.14
CA MET A 46 -9.96 -0.38 -1.03
C MET A 46 -9.84 0.59 -2.20
N ALA A 47 -9.84 1.90 -1.93
CA ALA A 47 -9.65 2.90 -2.98
C ALA A 47 -8.26 2.81 -3.61
N CYS A 48 -7.26 2.39 -2.86
CA CYS A 48 -5.88 2.26 -3.33
C CYS A 48 -5.57 0.92 -4.00
N SER A 49 -6.37 -0.11 -3.76
CA SER A 49 -6.00 -1.49 -4.12
C SER A 49 -5.76 -1.67 -5.62
N ASP A 50 -6.56 -1.06 -6.48
CA ASP A 50 -6.34 -1.14 -7.93
C ASP A 50 -5.10 -0.37 -8.36
N ILE A 51 -4.82 0.74 -7.70
CA ILE A 51 -3.67 1.59 -8.03
C ILE A 51 -2.37 0.87 -7.68
N VAL A 52 -2.28 0.24 -6.50
CA VAL A 52 -1.05 -0.45 -6.09
C VAL A 52 -0.73 -1.63 -6.99
N CYS A 53 -1.73 -2.20 -7.66
CA CYS A 53 -1.55 -3.34 -8.54
C CYS A 53 -1.23 -2.98 -9.99
N GLU A 54 -1.22 -1.69 -10.35
CA GLU A 54 -0.89 -1.26 -11.70
C GLU A 54 0.54 -1.63 -12.06
N HIS A 55 0.75 -2.19 -13.28
CA HIS A 55 2.06 -2.63 -13.73
C HIS A 55 2.93 -1.52 -14.29
N ASN A 56 2.33 -0.55 -14.97
CA ASN A 56 3.08 0.43 -15.77
C ASN A 56 3.11 1.82 -15.16
N MET A 57 2.87 1.91 -13.87
CA MET A 57 2.88 3.18 -13.16
C MET A 57 4.18 3.33 -12.35
N ASP A 58 4.85 4.45 -12.49
CA ASP A 58 6.04 4.78 -11.71
C ASP A 58 5.72 4.78 -10.21
N ILE A 59 6.68 4.38 -9.37
CA ILE A 59 6.46 4.24 -7.92
C ILE A 59 6.01 5.55 -7.29
N GLY A 60 6.69 6.66 -7.60
CA GLY A 60 6.31 7.96 -7.06
C GLY A 60 4.89 8.36 -7.42
N LYS A 61 4.52 8.14 -8.69
CA LYS A 61 3.17 8.42 -9.17
C LYS A 61 2.16 7.49 -8.49
N LYS A 62 2.48 6.22 -8.33
CA LYS A 62 1.62 5.25 -7.67
C LYS A 62 1.31 5.66 -6.23
N ILE A 63 2.32 6.06 -5.47
CA ILE A 63 2.17 6.55 -4.11
C ILE A 63 1.29 7.81 -4.08
N LEU A 64 1.56 8.75 -4.97
CA LEU A 64 0.78 9.99 -5.05
C LEU A 64 -0.69 9.73 -5.37
N GLU A 65 -0.96 8.85 -6.34
CA GLU A 65 -2.33 8.51 -6.70
C GLU A 65 -3.06 7.79 -5.57
N CYS A 66 -2.37 6.95 -4.80
CA CYS A 66 -2.94 6.31 -3.62
C CYS A 66 -3.31 7.35 -2.55
N VAL A 67 -2.45 8.32 -2.30
CA VAL A 67 -2.72 9.39 -1.34
C VAL A 67 -3.94 10.20 -1.79
N LYS A 68 -4.00 10.57 -3.07
CA LYS A 68 -5.15 11.30 -3.63
C LYS A 68 -6.44 10.50 -3.49
N ALA A 69 -6.41 9.21 -3.81
CA ALA A 69 -7.59 8.35 -3.69
C ALA A 69 -8.06 8.25 -2.24
N SER A 70 -7.15 8.15 -1.29
CA SER A 70 -7.49 8.11 0.14
C SER A 70 -8.17 9.41 0.58
N ILE A 71 -7.63 10.55 0.17
CA ILE A 71 -8.20 11.86 0.52
C ILE A 71 -9.58 12.01 -0.11
N ASP A 72 -9.75 11.59 -1.37
CA ASP A 72 -11.06 11.72 -2.07
C ASP A 72 -12.14 10.87 -1.41
N VAL A 73 -11.79 9.72 -0.85
CA VAL A 73 -12.77 8.80 -0.26
C VAL A 73 -13.09 9.16 1.19
N VAL A 74 -12.08 9.48 2.00
CA VAL A 74 -12.26 9.68 3.44
C VAL A 74 -11.88 11.07 3.93
N GLY A 75 -11.43 11.94 3.05
CA GLY A 75 -11.09 13.32 3.40
C GLY A 75 -9.75 13.51 4.09
N CYS A 76 -8.99 12.46 4.30
CA CYS A 76 -7.67 12.54 4.93
C CYS A 76 -6.76 11.43 4.45
N ASN A 77 -5.47 11.60 4.69
CA ASN A 77 -4.47 10.60 4.34
C ASN A 77 -4.39 9.57 5.45
N THR A 78 -4.91 8.36 5.21
CA THR A 78 -5.09 7.36 6.25
C THR A 78 -4.09 6.22 6.22
N ASN A 79 -3.60 5.81 5.04
CA ASN A 79 -2.82 4.57 4.89
C ASN A 79 -1.40 4.81 4.37
N LEU A 80 -0.82 5.98 4.62
CA LEU A 80 0.50 6.31 4.04
C LEU A 80 1.57 5.27 4.42
N GLY A 81 1.60 4.85 5.68
CA GLY A 81 2.62 3.90 6.16
C GLY A 81 2.57 2.58 5.42
N ILE A 82 1.38 2.00 5.28
CA ILE A 82 1.23 0.72 4.60
C ILE A 82 1.43 0.85 3.09
N ILE A 83 1.06 1.98 2.50
CA ILE A 83 1.32 2.26 1.09
C ILE A 83 2.83 2.32 0.83
N LEU A 84 3.57 3.06 1.66
CA LEU A 84 5.02 3.18 1.54
C LEU A 84 5.75 1.85 1.72
N LEU A 85 5.17 0.94 2.51
CA LEU A 85 5.72 -0.39 2.70
C LEU A 85 5.38 -1.32 1.53
N CYS A 86 4.12 -1.34 1.12
CA CYS A 86 3.62 -2.33 0.16
C CYS A 86 3.99 -2.00 -1.29
N VAL A 87 4.00 -0.74 -1.69
CA VAL A 87 4.28 -0.38 -3.09
C VAL A 87 5.66 -0.88 -3.54
N PRO A 88 6.76 -0.66 -2.81
CA PRO A 88 8.05 -1.22 -3.24
C PRO A 88 8.08 -2.74 -3.31
N ILE A 89 7.39 -3.41 -2.40
CA ILE A 89 7.32 -4.88 -2.37
C ILE A 89 6.57 -5.39 -3.61
N ILE A 90 5.46 -4.77 -3.97
CA ILE A 90 4.67 -5.13 -5.15
C ILE A 90 5.48 -4.89 -6.42
N GLU A 91 6.19 -3.76 -6.50
CA GLU A 91 7.07 -3.49 -7.64
C GLU A 91 8.17 -4.54 -7.76
N ALA A 92 8.74 -4.98 -6.64
CA ALA A 92 9.76 -6.04 -6.63
C ALA A 92 9.19 -7.35 -7.16
N ILE A 93 7.96 -7.69 -6.80
CA ILE A 93 7.27 -8.88 -7.31
C ILE A 93 7.10 -8.78 -8.82
N TYR A 94 6.71 -7.63 -9.34
CA TYR A 94 6.49 -7.43 -10.77
C TYR A 94 7.79 -7.44 -11.59
N LEU A 95 8.94 -7.18 -10.97
CA LEU A 95 10.23 -7.29 -11.66
C LEU A 95 10.61 -8.74 -11.95
N ASP A 96 10.08 -9.68 -11.20
CA ASP A 96 10.35 -11.10 -11.40
C ASP A 96 9.46 -11.66 -12.51
N LYS A 97 10.04 -12.43 -13.43
CA LYS A 97 9.28 -13.01 -14.56
C LYS A 97 8.18 -13.96 -14.10
N GLU A 98 8.36 -14.57 -12.93
CA GLU A 98 7.39 -15.50 -12.35
C GLU A 98 6.50 -14.82 -11.29
N HIS A 99 6.63 -13.51 -11.10
CA HIS A 99 5.92 -12.74 -10.08
C HIS A 99 6.11 -13.35 -8.69
N LYS A 100 7.35 -13.66 -8.34
CA LYS A 100 7.72 -14.10 -7.01
C LYS A 100 8.51 -13.00 -6.31
N PHE A 101 8.38 -12.91 -5.00
CA PHE A 101 9.18 -11.96 -4.24
C PHE A 101 10.65 -12.40 -4.21
N ARG A 102 11.56 -11.48 -4.57
CA ARG A 102 13.01 -11.68 -4.44
C ARG A 102 13.62 -10.47 -3.77
N GLN A 103 14.39 -10.71 -2.73
CA GLN A 103 15.02 -9.63 -1.96
C GLN A 103 15.93 -8.74 -2.81
N SER A 104 16.62 -9.32 -3.78
CA SER A 104 17.48 -8.56 -4.70
C SER A 104 16.67 -7.57 -5.54
N ASN A 105 15.48 -7.94 -5.96
CA ASN A 105 14.59 -7.03 -6.70
C ASN A 105 14.09 -5.90 -5.82
N LEU A 106 13.78 -6.18 -4.56
CA LEU A 106 13.38 -5.13 -3.62
C LEU A 106 14.51 -4.12 -3.42
N LYS A 107 15.75 -4.59 -3.28
CA LYS A 107 16.89 -3.71 -3.16
C LYS A 107 17.03 -2.80 -4.38
N ASN A 108 16.87 -3.35 -5.58
CA ASN A 108 16.94 -2.58 -6.82
C ASN A 108 15.85 -1.51 -6.88
N VAL A 109 14.63 -1.84 -6.46
CA VAL A 109 13.53 -0.88 -6.40
C VAL A 109 13.85 0.26 -5.44
N LEU A 110 14.33 -0.05 -4.25
CA LEU A 110 14.64 0.96 -3.24
C LEU A 110 15.82 1.85 -3.67
N ASP A 111 16.84 1.28 -4.29
CA ASP A 111 17.97 2.04 -4.82
C ASP A 111 17.52 3.02 -5.91
N GLY A 112 16.59 2.60 -6.76
CA GLY A 112 16.02 3.45 -7.79
C GLY A 112 15.25 4.65 -7.23
N ILE A 113 14.54 4.47 -6.13
CA ILE A 113 13.82 5.55 -5.46
C ILE A 113 14.82 6.58 -4.94
N ASN A 114 15.89 6.13 -4.30
CA ASN A 114 16.91 7.03 -3.74
C ASN A 114 17.58 7.89 -4.80
N VAL A 115 17.80 7.34 -5.97
CA VAL A 115 18.42 8.09 -7.08
C VAL A 115 17.50 9.20 -7.59
N LYS A 116 16.19 8.99 -7.55
CA LYS A 116 15.20 9.96 -8.07
C LYS A 116 14.87 11.07 -7.08
N GLN A 117 15.29 10.94 -5.85
CA GLN A 117 15.10 11.96 -4.83
C GLN A 117 16.30 12.89 -4.81
#